data_1f239460cef57c97937c96ff9d507047
#
_entry.id   1f239460cef57c97937c96ff9d507047
#
_cell.length_a   1.000
_cell.length_b   1.000
_cell.length_c   1.000
_cell.angle_alpha   90.00
_cell.angle_beta   90.00
_cell.angle_gamma   90.00
#
_symmetry.space_group_name_H-M   'P 1'
#
loop_
_entity.id
_entity.type
_entity.pdbx_description
1 polymer ?
#
loop_
_entity_poly.entity_id
_entity_poly.type
_entity_poly.pdbx_seq_one_letter_code
_entity_poly.pdbx_strand_id
1 'polypeptide(L)'
;LADYIILAVPVKTAIHYLNRLEELALKETVLVTDTGSTKQEIMAVAQSLSFDFIGGHPMAGSHKSGITAVNASLFENAFYIFTDDTTQKKASRIHELKQLLQGTRAKFVQLAPQEHDCITGMFSHLPHIIAAGLVNQSQIFDDHFPEASRFAAGGFRDMTRIASSDPSMWTDILLSNQTLLLELIKNWQVQTSQVINWIQQEDFENAKDIRDHLPITDKGTLPAFYDLMVDVPDYPGVIGEVTTILGQEKLSLMKLKILETREDIVGVLQISFKTKS
;
A
#
# COMPACT_ATOMS: atom_id res chain seq x y z
N LEU A 1 31.31 -13.26 -3.25
CA LEU A 1 30.81 -12.49 -2.11
C LEU A 1 29.98 -11.30 -2.62
N ALA A 2 28.76 -11.10 -2.10
CA ALA A 2 27.86 -10.03 -2.51
C ALA A 2 28.35 -8.67 -1.97
N ASP A 3 28.08 -7.60 -2.73
CA ASP A 3 28.26 -6.21 -2.28
C ASP A 3 26.98 -5.69 -1.62
N TYR A 4 25.80 -6.14 -2.08
CA TYR A 4 24.50 -5.81 -1.55
C TYR A 4 23.70 -7.07 -1.24
N ILE A 5 22.96 -7.05 -0.13
CA ILE A 5 22.00 -8.09 0.24
C ILE A 5 20.67 -7.41 0.54
N ILE A 6 19.61 -7.77 -0.21
CA ILE A 6 18.26 -7.24 -0.02
C ILE A 6 17.36 -8.35 0.53
N LEU A 7 16.86 -8.19 1.75
CA LEU A 7 15.98 -9.14 2.41
C LEU A 7 14.52 -8.80 2.07
N ALA A 8 13.98 -9.42 1.02
CA ALA A 8 12.60 -9.25 0.59
C ALA A 8 11.73 -10.41 1.12
N VAL A 9 11.61 -10.50 2.44
CA VAL A 9 10.92 -11.55 3.18
C VAL A 9 10.14 -10.94 4.35
N PRO A 10 9.20 -11.67 5.00
CA PRO A 10 8.51 -11.19 6.20
C PRO A 10 9.46 -10.73 7.30
N VAL A 11 9.04 -9.77 8.13
CA VAL A 11 9.91 -9.06 9.09
C VAL A 11 10.64 -10.02 10.03
N LYS A 12 9.95 -10.99 10.62
CA LYS A 12 10.58 -12.00 11.50
C LYS A 12 11.59 -12.87 10.78
N THR A 13 11.29 -13.21 9.54
CA THR A 13 12.22 -13.97 8.68
C THR A 13 13.45 -13.14 8.35
N ALA A 14 13.28 -11.84 8.08
CA ALA A 14 14.40 -10.92 7.84
C ALA A 14 15.31 -10.84 9.08
N ILE A 15 14.75 -10.70 10.27
CA ILE A 15 15.50 -10.71 11.55
C ILE A 15 16.26 -12.03 11.72
N HIS A 16 15.63 -13.17 11.43
CA HIS A 16 16.31 -14.45 11.46
C HIS A 16 17.50 -14.49 10.49
N TYR A 17 17.35 -13.99 9.28
CA TYR A 17 18.44 -13.93 8.31
C TYR A 17 19.54 -12.95 8.70
N LEU A 18 19.24 -11.82 9.34
CA LEU A 18 20.27 -10.92 9.85
C LEU A 18 21.18 -11.63 10.84
N ASN A 19 20.62 -12.38 11.79
CA ASN A 19 21.40 -13.17 12.75
C ASN A 19 22.23 -14.26 12.05
N ARG A 20 21.69 -14.91 11.01
CA ARG A 20 22.43 -15.90 10.22
C ARG A 20 23.57 -15.28 9.39
N LEU A 21 23.36 -14.07 8.87
CA LEU A 21 24.39 -13.34 8.13
C LEU A 21 25.57 -12.94 9.02
N GLU A 22 25.32 -12.66 10.30
CA GLU A 22 26.36 -12.35 11.28
C GLU A 22 27.32 -13.53 11.49
N GLU A 23 26.87 -14.76 11.28
CA GLU A 23 27.69 -15.98 11.39
C GLU A 23 28.55 -16.23 10.15
N LEU A 24 28.36 -15.48 9.06
CA LEU A 24 29.01 -15.69 7.78
C LEU A 24 30.20 -14.73 7.58
N ALA A 25 31.24 -15.20 6.87
CA ALA A 25 32.34 -14.34 6.43
C ALA A 25 31.85 -13.44 5.26
N LEU A 26 31.30 -12.30 5.58
CA LEU A 26 30.87 -11.29 4.61
C LEU A 26 32.05 -10.37 4.22
N LYS A 27 31.85 -9.59 3.13
CA LYS A 27 32.76 -8.49 2.82
C LYS A 27 32.64 -7.39 3.89
N GLU A 28 33.72 -6.75 4.27
CA GLU A 28 33.72 -5.58 5.18
C GLU A 28 32.86 -4.42 4.64
N THR A 29 32.72 -4.35 3.31
CA THR A 29 31.97 -3.29 2.61
C THR A 29 30.54 -3.69 2.27
N VAL A 30 30.06 -4.87 2.69
CA VAL A 30 28.70 -5.32 2.38
C VAL A 30 27.68 -4.35 2.97
N LEU A 31 26.63 -4.09 2.19
CA LEU A 31 25.47 -3.33 2.65
C LEU A 31 24.24 -4.23 2.60
N VAL A 32 23.60 -4.39 3.75
CA VAL A 32 22.37 -5.17 3.88
C VAL A 32 21.19 -4.22 4.05
N THR A 33 20.08 -4.51 3.41
CA THR A 33 18.81 -3.78 3.55
C THR A 33 17.64 -4.76 3.51
N ASP A 34 16.46 -4.32 3.94
CA ASP A 34 15.24 -5.09 3.85
C ASP A 34 14.15 -4.34 3.09
N THR A 35 12.97 -4.96 2.97
CA THR A 35 11.76 -4.35 2.40
C THR A 35 10.55 -4.52 3.32
N GLY A 36 10.77 -4.84 4.58
CA GLY A 36 9.73 -5.12 5.56
C GLY A 36 8.85 -3.91 5.90
N SER A 37 7.65 -4.19 6.39
CA SER A 37 6.64 -3.15 6.67
C SER A 37 6.77 -2.48 8.04
N THR A 38 7.64 -2.98 8.93
CA THR A 38 7.95 -2.40 10.25
C THR A 38 9.44 -2.30 10.45
N LYS A 39 9.89 -1.33 11.25
CA LYS A 39 11.31 -1.00 11.35
C LYS A 39 11.90 -1.02 12.76
N GLN A 40 11.12 -0.77 13.82
CA GLN A 40 11.70 -0.67 15.15
C GLN A 40 12.41 -1.95 15.57
N GLU A 41 11.75 -3.10 15.41
CA GLU A 41 12.28 -4.40 15.86
C GLU A 41 13.55 -4.79 15.07
N ILE A 42 13.50 -4.72 13.75
CA ILE A 42 14.65 -5.08 12.89
C ILE A 42 15.83 -4.12 13.09
N MET A 43 15.57 -2.82 13.28
CA MET A 43 16.62 -1.83 13.54
C MET A 43 17.25 -2.00 14.92
N ALA A 44 16.51 -2.44 15.92
CA ALA A 44 17.07 -2.79 17.23
C ALA A 44 18.06 -3.98 17.14
N VAL A 45 17.70 -5.00 16.37
CA VAL A 45 18.63 -6.13 16.09
C VAL A 45 19.85 -5.65 15.31
N ALA A 46 19.64 -4.77 14.33
CA ALA A 46 20.72 -4.28 13.47
C ALA A 46 21.82 -3.48 14.22
N GLN A 47 21.52 -2.97 15.41
CA GLN A 47 22.52 -2.26 16.23
C GLN A 47 23.69 -3.15 16.69
N SER A 48 23.48 -4.45 16.78
CA SER A 48 24.48 -5.42 17.23
C SER A 48 25.26 -6.09 16.10
N LEU A 49 24.96 -5.78 14.83
CA LEU A 49 25.57 -6.41 13.68
C LEU A 49 26.93 -5.83 13.34
N SER A 50 27.84 -6.69 12.85
CA SER A 50 29.18 -6.30 12.42
C SER A 50 29.25 -5.64 11.04
N PHE A 51 28.17 -5.75 10.25
CA PHE A 51 28.02 -5.17 8.91
C PHE A 51 27.05 -4.00 8.87
N ASP A 52 27.12 -3.20 7.81
CA ASP A 52 26.21 -2.07 7.62
C ASP A 52 24.79 -2.56 7.24
N PHE A 53 23.80 -2.14 8.01
CA PHE A 53 22.37 -2.37 7.72
C PHE A 53 21.62 -1.04 7.63
N ILE A 54 20.81 -0.89 6.59
CA ILE A 54 19.86 0.23 6.40
C ILE A 54 18.48 -0.38 6.25
N GLY A 55 17.56 -0.03 7.13
CA GLY A 55 16.17 -0.46 6.99
C GLY A 55 15.52 0.16 5.75
N GLY A 56 14.81 -0.63 4.98
CA GLY A 56 14.08 -0.20 3.79
C GLY A 56 12.61 -0.59 3.86
N HIS A 57 11.74 0.27 3.31
CA HIS A 57 10.32 -0.04 3.16
C HIS A 57 9.75 0.65 1.92
N PRO A 58 9.53 -0.07 0.81
CA PRO A 58 8.74 0.45 -0.30
C PRO A 58 7.26 0.51 0.10
N MET A 59 6.70 1.73 0.16
CA MET A 59 5.27 1.95 0.46
C MET A 59 4.42 1.59 -0.78
N ALA A 60 4.61 0.39 -1.28
CA ALA A 60 3.91 -0.16 -2.42
C ALA A 60 3.71 -1.66 -2.22
N GLY A 61 2.51 -2.12 -2.47
CA GLY A 61 2.16 -3.53 -2.32
C GLY A 61 1.07 -3.93 -3.30
N SER A 62 0.95 -5.23 -3.51
CA SER A 62 -0.13 -5.85 -4.27
C SER A 62 -0.82 -6.89 -3.39
N HIS A 63 -2.13 -7.02 -3.53
CA HIS A 63 -2.88 -8.14 -2.95
C HIS A 63 -2.57 -9.48 -3.63
N LYS A 64 -1.87 -9.44 -4.76
CA LYS A 64 -1.42 -10.62 -5.49
C LYS A 64 -0.06 -11.07 -4.97
N SER A 65 0.15 -12.36 -4.83
CA SER A 65 1.40 -12.97 -4.38
C SER A 65 2.04 -13.86 -5.44
N GLY A 66 3.32 -14.16 -5.26
CA GLY A 66 4.09 -15.07 -6.11
C GLY A 66 4.73 -14.39 -7.33
N ILE A 67 5.63 -15.14 -7.98
CA ILE A 67 6.46 -14.65 -9.09
C ILE A 67 5.66 -14.20 -10.31
N THR A 68 4.47 -14.78 -10.52
CA THR A 68 3.58 -14.40 -11.63
C THR A 68 2.89 -13.05 -11.44
N ALA A 69 2.93 -12.49 -10.22
CA ALA A 69 2.35 -11.20 -9.88
C ALA A 69 3.35 -10.04 -9.96
N VAL A 70 4.58 -10.30 -10.40
CA VAL A 70 5.63 -9.28 -10.53
C VAL A 70 5.21 -8.17 -11.48
N ASN A 71 5.34 -6.92 -11.00
CA ASN A 71 5.14 -5.72 -11.79
C ASN A 71 6.38 -4.84 -11.66
N ALA A 72 7.11 -4.64 -12.76
CA ALA A 72 8.34 -3.86 -12.78
C ALA A 72 8.13 -2.38 -12.39
N SER A 73 6.91 -1.83 -12.57
CA SER A 73 6.57 -0.46 -12.22
C SER A 73 5.93 -0.33 -10.81
N LEU A 74 5.95 -1.39 -9.99
CA LEU A 74 5.28 -1.38 -8.68
C LEU A 74 5.75 -0.23 -7.78
N PHE A 75 7.02 0.13 -7.84
CA PHE A 75 7.62 1.16 -6.99
C PHE A 75 7.61 2.56 -7.63
N GLU A 76 7.23 2.68 -8.91
CA GLU A 76 7.25 3.95 -9.62
C GLU A 76 6.31 4.96 -8.95
N ASN A 77 6.86 6.14 -8.59
CA ASN A 77 6.18 7.20 -7.82
C ASN A 77 5.74 6.84 -6.38
N ALA A 78 5.95 5.60 -5.92
CA ALA A 78 5.71 5.24 -4.53
C ALA A 78 6.82 5.82 -3.63
N PHE A 79 6.51 6.04 -2.36
CA PHE A 79 7.55 6.32 -1.38
C PHE A 79 8.36 5.06 -1.08
N TYR A 80 9.67 5.19 -1.04
CA TYR A 80 10.59 4.19 -0.50
C TYR A 80 11.27 4.82 0.70
N ILE A 81 10.96 4.30 1.89
CA ILE A 81 11.44 4.85 3.15
C ILE A 81 12.70 4.12 3.57
N PHE A 82 13.76 4.88 3.86
CA PHE A 82 14.94 4.37 4.54
C PHE A 82 14.88 4.73 6.01
N THR A 83 15.26 3.79 6.88
CA THR A 83 15.39 4.04 8.31
C THR A 83 16.80 3.75 8.79
N ASP A 84 17.28 4.63 9.65
CA ASP A 84 18.64 4.65 10.12
C ASP A 84 18.72 5.42 11.44
N ASP A 85 19.77 5.21 12.22
CA ASP A 85 20.06 5.87 13.49
C ASP A 85 20.95 7.13 13.33
N THR A 86 20.92 7.77 12.16
CA THR A 86 21.44 9.13 11.88
C THR A 86 22.94 9.37 12.07
N THR A 87 23.80 8.40 11.81
CA THR A 87 25.26 8.65 11.78
C THR A 87 25.74 9.10 10.39
N GLN A 88 26.80 9.96 10.33
CA GLN A 88 27.35 10.41 9.04
C GLN A 88 27.81 9.26 8.14
N LYS A 89 28.31 8.16 8.72
CA LYS A 89 28.71 6.96 7.99
C LYS A 89 27.53 6.36 7.23
N LYS A 90 26.37 6.30 7.84
CA LYS A 90 25.17 5.73 7.24
C LYS A 90 24.53 6.64 6.18
N ALA A 91 24.72 7.96 6.25
CA ALA A 91 24.26 8.87 5.22
C ALA A 91 24.87 8.56 3.84
N SER A 92 26.16 8.18 3.77
CA SER A 92 26.80 7.75 2.52
C SER A 92 26.23 6.44 2.01
N ARG A 93 25.91 5.50 2.90
CA ARG A 93 25.33 4.20 2.56
C ARG A 93 23.89 4.32 2.05
N ILE A 94 23.10 5.25 2.61
CA ILE A 94 21.76 5.60 2.08
C ILE A 94 21.89 6.19 0.69
N HIS A 95 22.86 7.06 0.44
CA HIS A 95 23.09 7.61 -0.90
C HIS A 95 23.41 6.50 -1.91
N GLU A 96 24.24 5.55 -1.52
CA GLU A 96 24.59 4.37 -2.31
C GLU A 96 23.37 3.51 -2.64
N LEU A 97 22.48 3.24 -1.67
CA LEU A 97 21.21 2.54 -1.90
C LEU A 97 20.30 3.33 -2.83
N LYS A 98 20.20 4.65 -2.69
CA LYS A 98 19.42 5.49 -3.59
C LYS A 98 19.90 5.37 -5.03
N GLN A 99 21.22 5.35 -5.24
CA GLN A 99 21.79 5.14 -6.58
C GLN A 99 21.47 3.75 -7.12
N LEU A 100 21.61 2.69 -6.30
CA LEU A 100 21.27 1.32 -6.69
C LEU A 100 19.80 1.20 -7.11
N LEU A 101 18.90 1.83 -6.35
CA LEU A 101 17.45 1.73 -6.52
C LEU A 101 16.85 2.80 -7.42
N GLN A 102 17.64 3.72 -8.01
CA GLN A 102 17.13 4.81 -8.85
C GLN A 102 16.27 4.33 -10.03
N GLY A 103 16.58 3.15 -10.57
CA GLY A 103 15.82 2.53 -11.68
C GLY A 103 14.38 2.18 -11.30
N THR A 104 14.04 2.12 -10.02
CA THR A 104 12.68 1.87 -9.53
C THR A 104 11.77 3.10 -9.68
N ARG A 105 12.33 4.30 -9.88
CA ARG A 105 11.63 5.60 -9.92
C ARG A 105 10.80 5.89 -8.65
N ALA A 106 11.17 5.28 -7.53
CA ALA A 106 10.56 5.56 -6.24
C ALA A 106 10.97 6.93 -5.69
N LYS A 107 10.16 7.49 -4.82
CA LYS A 107 10.44 8.73 -4.08
C LYS A 107 11.09 8.37 -2.76
N PHE A 108 12.40 8.61 -2.64
CA PHE A 108 13.15 8.23 -1.45
C PHE A 108 12.96 9.25 -0.32
N VAL A 109 12.58 8.73 0.84
CA VAL A 109 12.39 9.49 2.10
C VAL A 109 13.19 8.80 3.20
N GLN A 110 13.60 9.55 4.22
CA GLN A 110 14.27 9.02 5.38
C GLN A 110 13.48 9.38 6.64
N LEU A 111 13.24 8.40 7.51
CA LEU A 111 12.53 8.54 8.78
C LEU A 111 13.29 7.80 9.88
N ALA A 112 13.11 8.23 11.13
CA ALA A 112 13.54 7.41 12.26
C ALA A 112 12.65 6.14 12.35
N PRO A 113 13.18 4.99 12.83
CA PRO A 113 12.43 3.73 12.89
C PRO A 113 11.09 3.84 13.64
N GLN A 114 11.08 4.56 14.77
CA GLN A 114 9.86 4.79 15.54
C GLN A 114 8.85 5.66 14.80
N GLU A 115 9.32 6.73 14.16
CA GLU A 115 8.47 7.62 13.36
C GLU A 115 7.84 6.85 12.18
N HIS A 116 8.65 6.05 11.49
CA HIS A 116 8.19 5.14 10.44
C HIS A 116 7.03 4.27 10.92
N ASP A 117 7.23 3.54 12.05
CA ASP A 117 6.23 2.58 12.54
C ASP A 117 4.96 3.29 13.07
N CYS A 118 5.08 4.51 13.62
CA CYS A 118 3.92 5.34 13.96
C CYS A 118 3.11 5.73 12.72
N ILE A 119 3.77 6.23 11.68
CA ILE A 119 3.13 6.66 10.44
C ILE A 119 2.47 5.46 9.73
N THR A 120 3.20 4.37 9.56
CA THR A 120 2.66 3.17 8.90
C THR A 120 1.58 2.49 9.74
N GLY A 121 1.71 2.52 11.07
CA GLY A 121 0.70 2.07 12.01
C GLY A 121 -0.64 2.77 11.78
N MET A 122 -0.63 4.10 11.70
CA MET A 122 -1.84 4.90 11.52
C MET A 122 -2.42 4.80 10.09
N PHE A 123 -1.57 4.95 9.05
CA PHE A 123 -2.06 5.13 7.67
C PHE A 123 -2.13 3.84 6.85
N SER A 124 -1.60 2.72 7.38
CA SER A 124 -1.61 1.42 6.71
C SER A 124 -2.17 0.31 7.60
N HIS A 125 -1.61 0.10 8.80
CA HIS A 125 -1.94 -1.07 9.61
C HIS A 125 -3.31 -0.93 10.28
N LEU A 126 -3.63 0.22 10.88
CA LEU A 126 -4.93 0.47 11.50
C LEU A 126 -6.10 0.33 10.50
N PRO A 127 -6.04 0.93 9.29
CA PRO A 127 -7.07 0.71 8.27
C PRO A 127 -7.29 -0.77 7.93
N HIS A 128 -6.22 -1.55 7.87
CA HIS A 128 -6.31 -2.99 7.60
C HIS A 128 -7.02 -3.76 8.73
N ILE A 129 -6.71 -3.43 9.98
CA ILE A 129 -7.37 -4.02 11.16
C ILE A 129 -8.87 -3.68 11.15
N ILE A 130 -9.21 -2.42 10.86
CA ILE A 130 -10.61 -1.96 10.78
C ILE A 130 -11.35 -2.69 9.66
N ALA A 131 -10.73 -2.82 8.49
CA ALA A 131 -11.30 -3.55 7.36
C ALA A 131 -11.59 -5.03 7.71
N ALA A 132 -10.63 -5.70 8.35
CA ALA A 132 -10.81 -7.08 8.81
C ALA A 132 -11.93 -7.18 9.86
N GLY A 133 -11.98 -6.24 10.81
CA GLY A 133 -13.06 -6.17 11.81
C GLY A 133 -14.43 -5.98 11.18
N LEU A 134 -14.53 -5.12 10.16
CA LEU A 134 -15.77 -4.87 9.43
C LEU A 134 -16.26 -6.12 8.66
N VAL A 135 -15.33 -6.88 8.05
CA VAL A 135 -15.65 -8.16 7.41
C VAL A 135 -16.17 -9.16 8.42
N ASN A 136 -15.49 -9.31 9.57
CA ASN A 136 -15.96 -10.22 10.63
C ASN A 136 -17.34 -9.82 11.17
N GLN A 137 -17.60 -8.52 11.31
CA GLN A 137 -18.91 -8.02 11.73
C GLN A 137 -20.00 -8.33 10.70
N SER A 138 -19.70 -8.25 9.41
CA SER A 138 -20.68 -8.59 8.36
C SER A 138 -21.05 -10.07 8.39
N GLN A 139 -20.14 -10.96 8.74
CA GLN A 139 -20.46 -12.38 8.91
C GLN A 139 -21.47 -12.62 10.03
N ILE A 140 -21.29 -11.95 11.18
CA ILE A 140 -22.25 -12.04 12.30
C ILE A 140 -23.62 -11.51 11.86
N PHE A 141 -23.65 -10.49 10.99
CA PHE A 141 -24.89 -9.93 10.45
C PHE A 141 -25.59 -10.90 9.50
N ASP A 142 -24.85 -11.60 8.63
CA ASP A 142 -25.38 -12.62 7.72
C ASP A 142 -25.99 -13.82 8.47
N ASP A 143 -25.49 -14.16 9.67
CA ASP A 143 -26.06 -15.21 10.52
C ASP A 143 -27.48 -14.86 10.97
N HIS A 144 -27.82 -13.56 11.09
CA HIS A 144 -29.16 -13.08 11.46
C HIS A 144 -30.04 -12.78 10.24
N PHE A 145 -29.43 -12.34 9.16
CA PHE A 145 -30.09 -11.94 7.91
C PHE A 145 -29.44 -12.67 6.72
N PRO A 146 -29.83 -13.92 6.47
CA PRO A 146 -29.22 -14.71 5.40
C PRO A 146 -29.21 -13.97 4.07
N GLU A 147 -28.07 -14.03 3.39
CA GLU A 147 -27.81 -13.37 2.10
C GLU A 147 -27.66 -11.83 2.15
N ALA A 148 -27.61 -11.20 3.35
CA ALA A 148 -27.47 -9.74 3.45
C ALA A 148 -26.17 -9.24 2.77
N SER A 149 -25.10 -10.01 2.76
CA SER A 149 -23.84 -9.71 2.07
C SER A 149 -24.00 -9.48 0.56
N ARG A 150 -25.05 -10.03 -0.07
CA ARG A 150 -25.36 -9.78 -1.50
C ARG A 150 -25.69 -8.32 -1.78
N PHE A 151 -26.13 -7.58 -0.76
CA PHE A 151 -26.45 -6.15 -0.86
C PHE A 151 -25.23 -5.25 -0.55
N ALA A 152 -24.03 -5.84 -0.39
CA ALA A 152 -22.81 -5.08 -0.14
C ALA A 152 -22.57 -4.06 -1.26
N ALA A 153 -22.72 -2.79 -0.94
CA ALA A 153 -22.53 -1.67 -1.86
C ALA A 153 -21.01 -1.36 -2.09
N GLY A 154 -20.73 -0.45 -3.02
CA GLY A 154 -19.38 -0.07 -3.40
C GLY A 154 -18.52 0.35 -2.19
N GLY A 155 -19.04 1.19 -1.30
CA GLY A 155 -18.32 1.63 -0.11
C GLY A 155 -17.83 0.50 0.78
N PHE A 156 -18.68 -0.53 1.04
CA PHE A 156 -18.26 -1.69 1.80
C PHE A 156 -17.14 -2.47 1.08
N ARG A 157 -17.31 -2.72 -0.22
CA ARG A 157 -16.32 -3.44 -1.03
C ARG A 157 -14.98 -2.72 -1.09
N ASP A 158 -14.99 -1.40 -1.24
CA ASP A 158 -13.77 -0.59 -1.31
C ASP A 158 -13.03 -0.58 0.04
N MET A 159 -13.74 -0.38 1.14
CA MET A 159 -13.14 -0.37 2.48
C MET A 159 -12.59 -1.74 2.89
N THR A 160 -13.28 -2.83 2.53
CA THR A 160 -12.90 -4.19 2.95
C THR A 160 -11.95 -4.89 1.99
N ARG A 161 -11.69 -4.34 0.82
CA ARG A 161 -10.80 -4.94 -0.20
C ARG A 161 -9.44 -5.34 0.34
N ILE A 162 -8.87 -4.54 1.24
CA ILE A 162 -7.55 -4.81 1.83
C ILE A 162 -7.56 -5.99 2.81
N ALA A 163 -8.70 -6.35 3.38
CA ALA A 163 -8.82 -7.49 4.29
C ALA A 163 -8.57 -8.85 3.62
N SER A 164 -8.53 -8.92 2.28
CA SER A 164 -8.20 -10.15 1.54
C SER A 164 -6.69 -10.36 1.30
N SER A 165 -5.85 -9.60 1.96
CA SER A 165 -4.38 -9.76 1.91
C SER A 165 -3.93 -11.04 2.64
N ASP A 166 -2.67 -11.46 2.38
CA ASP A 166 -2.10 -12.68 2.98
C ASP A 166 -2.09 -12.64 4.50
N PRO A 167 -2.74 -13.60 5.20
CA PRO A 167 -2.87 -13.58 6.65
C PRO A 167 -1.54 -13.76 7.39
N SER A 168 -0.60 -14.55 6.85
CA SER A 168 0.69 -14.82 7.50
C SER A 168 1.55 -13.57 7.51
N MET A 169 1.62 -12.87 6.38
CA MET A 169 2.33 -11.60 6.26
C MET A 169 1.74 -10.54 7.22
N TRP A 170 0.42 -10.43 7.27
CA TRP A 170 -0.23 -9.45 8.15
C TRP A 170 -0.09 -9.80 9.62
N THR A 171 -0.11 -11.07 10.00
CA THR A 171 0.18 -11.51 11.37
C THR A 171 1.58 -11.04 11.80
N ASP A 172 2.58 -11.19 10.95
CA ASP A 172 3.93 -10.72 11.23
C ASP A 172 3.99 -9.20 11.41
N ILE A 173 3.33 -8.44 10.54
CA ILE A 173 3.25 -6.97 10.62
C ILE A 173 2.59 -6.53 11.93
N LEU A 174 1.45 -7.14 12.28
CA LEU A 174 0.70 -6.78 13.47
C LEU A 174 1.48 -7.11 14.76
N LEU A 175 2.16 -8.25 14.81
CA LEU A 175 2.95 -8.64 15.96
C LEU A 175 4.21 -7.80 16.13
N SER A 176 4.88 -7.42 15.04
CA SER A 176 6.09 -6.59 15.09
C SER A 176 5.82 -5.12 15.46
N ASN A 177 4.57 -4.65 15.37
CA ASN A 177 4.16 -3.30 15.78
C ASN A 177 3.04 -3.33 16.84
N GLN A 178 2.94 -4.43 17.61
CA GLN A 178 1.82 -4.74 18.47
C GLN A 178 1.49 -3.64 19.48
N THR A 179 2.49 -3.14 20.21
CA THR A 179 2.30 -2.16 21.28
C THR A 179 1.62 -0.90 20.76
N LEU A 180 2.15 -0.34 19.66
CA LEU A 180 1.58 0.84 19.01
C LEU A 180 0.17 0.57 18.46
N LEU A 181 -0.03 -0.58 17.83
CA LEU A 181 -1.33 -0.91 17.24
C LEU A 181 -2.43 -1.08 18.29
N LEU A 182 -2.10 -1.65 19.45
CA LEU A 182 -3.05 -1.73 20.58
C LEU A 182 -3.42 -0.32 21.10
N GLU A 183 -2.49 0.62 21.13
CA GLU A 183 -2.77 2.01 21.47
C GLU A 183 -3.66 2.67 20.40
N LEU A 184 -3.32 2.53 19.13
CA LEU A 184 -4.12 3.07 18.02
C LEU A 184 -5.56 2.53 18.01
N ILE A 185 -5.75 1.23 18.30
CA ILE A 185 -7.08 0.64 18.40
C ILE A 185 -7.86 1.21 19.59
N LYS A 186 -7.24 1.41 20.75
CA LYS A 186 -7.89 2.07 21.88
C LYS A 186 -8.32 3.50 21.53
N ASN A 187 -7.46 4.24 20.85
CA ASN A 187 -7.81 5.58 20.37
C ASN A 187 -8.96 5.53 19.36
N TRP A 188 -8.97 4.53 18.46
CA TRP A 188 -10.07 4.32 17.53
C TRP A 188 -11.38 4.00 18.22
N GLN A 189 -11.37 3.21 19.31
CA GLN A 189 -12.56 2.95 20.12
C GLN A 189 -13.16 4.24 20.71
N VAL A 190 -12.30 5.16 21.16
CA VAL A 190 -12.75 6.49 21.62
C VAL A 190 -13.39 7.27 20.48
N GLN A 191 -12.76 7.29 19.29
CA GLN A 191 -13.30 7.96 18.10
C GLN A 191 -14.64 7.35 17.66
N THR A 192 -14.78 6.04 17.65
CA THR A 192 -16.06 5.38 17.31
C THR A 192 -17.16 5.73 18.30
N SER A 193 -16.83 5.92 19.57
CA SER A 193 -17.81 6.41 20.57
C SER A 193 -18.28 7.83 20.26
N GLN A 194 -17.40 8.67 19.71
CA GLN A 194 -17.77 10.03 19.28
C GLN A 194 -18.66 10.02 18.02
N VAL A 195 -18.53 9.02 17.14
CA VAL A 195 -19.41 8.89 15.97
C VAL A 195 -20.87 8.75 16.37
N ILE A 196 -21.17 8.14 17.51
CA ILE A 196 -22.53 8.08 18.06
C ILE A 196 -23.08 9.49 18.28
N ASN A 197 -22.26 10.37 18.85
CA ASN A 197 -22.65 11.77 19.08
C ASN A 197 -22.84 12.53 17.76
N TRP A 198 -21.97 12.31 16.78
CA TRP A 198 -22.10 12.93 15.45
C TRP A 198 -23.39 12.50 14.75
N ILE A 199 -23.76 11.22 14.84
CA ILE A 199 -25.05 10.72 14.29
C ILE A 199 -26.22 11.41 14.97
N GLN A 200 -26.17 11.60 16.29
CA GLN A 200 -27.24 12.26 17.06
C GLN A 200 -27.33 13.77 16.79
N GLN A 201 -26.21 14.41 16.45
CA GLN A 201 -26.11 15.86 16.20
C GLN A 201 -26.12 16.21 14.71
N GLU A 202 -26.22 15.23 13.81
CA GLU A 202 -26.18 15.41 12.34
C GLU A 202 -24.92 16.11 11.84
N ASP A 203 -23.77 15.95 12.55
CA ASP A 203 -22.50 16.63 12.27
C ASP A 203 -21.46 15.68 11.65
N PHE A 204 -21.37 15.66 10.32
CA PHE A 204 -20.35 14.95 9.55
C PHE A 204 -19.43 15.88 8.73
N GLU A 205 -19.59 17.20 8.82
CA GLU A 205 -18.86 18.17 7.99
C GLU A 205 -17.35 18.14 8.26
N ASN A 206 -16.95 18.02 9.53
CA ASN A 206 -15.53 18.01 9.90
C ASN A 206 -14.73 16.88 9.24
N ALA A 207 -15.29 15.68 9.14
CA ALA A 207 -14.62 14.54 8.49
C ALA A 207 -14.45 14.79 6.99
N LYS A 208 -15.44 15.39 6.35
CA LYS A 208 -15.37 15.78 4.94
C LYS A 208 -14.27 16.81 4.70
N ASP A 209 -14.24 17.86 5.50
CA ASP A 209 -13.24 18.93 5.36
C ASP A 209 -11.81 18.40 5.54
N ILE A 210 -11.57 17.57 6.55
CA ILE A 210 -10.27 16.92 6.75
C ILE A 210 -9.92 16.07 5.52
N ARG A 211 -10.85 15.26 5.02
CA ARG A 211 -10.61 14.37 3.86
C ARG A 211 -10.28 15.15 2.60
N ASP A 212 -10.99 16.24 2.34
CA ASP A 212 -10.80 17.07 1.16
C ASP A 212 -9.43 17.79 1.15
N HIS A 213 -8.87 18.07 2.34
CA HIS A 213 -7.56 18.70 2.50
C HIS A 213 -6.40 17.71 2.70
N LEU A 214 -6.67 16.40 2.82
CA LEU A 214 -5.57 15.43 2.86
C LEU A 214 -4.78 15.47 1.55
N PRO A 215 -3.43 15.50 1.62
CA PRO A 215 -2.56 15.48 0.42
C PRO A 215 -2.55 14.09 -0.24
N ILE A 216 -3.72 13.45 -0.28
CA ILE A 216 -3.91 12.17 -0.96
C ILE A 216 -4.02 12.48 -2.45
N THR A 217 -2.91 12.41 -3.13
CA THR A 217 -2.95 12.36 -4.58
C THR A 217 -3.38 10.94 -4.97
N ASP A 218 -4.44 10.80 -5.75
CA ASP A 218 -4.87 9.53 -6.37
C ASP A 218 -3.78 8.89 -7.27
N LYS A 219 -2.59 9.45 -7.25
CA LYS A 219 -1.43 9.09 -8.05
C LYS A 219 -0.44 8.21 -7.28
N GLY A 220 -0.93 7.19 -6.58
CA GLY A 220 -0.10 6.05 -6.25
C GLY A 220 0.17 5.24 -7.52
N THR A 221 1.44 5.14 -7.92
CA THR A 221 1.99 4.13 -8.84
C THR A 221 1.54 4.10 -10.31
N LEU A 222 0.67 4.98 -10.78
CA LEU A 222 0.40 5.08 -12.22
C LEU A 222 0.99 6.38 -12.77
N PRO A 223 1.62 6.37 -13.95
CA PRO A 223 1.98 7.60 -14.64
C PRO A 223 0.73 8.46 -14.78
N ALA A 224 0.89 9.79 -14.77
CA ALA A 224 -0.23 10.69 -14.94
C ALA A 224 -1.03 10.25 -16.17
N PHE A 225 -2.31 9.91 -15.97
CA PHE A 225 -3.22 9.53 -17.05
C PHE A 225 -4.47 10.40 -16.98
N TYR A 226 -5.09 10.58 -18.12
CA TYR A 226 -6.41 11.20 -18.21
C TYR A 226 -7.45 10.09 -18.37
N ASP A 227 -8.48 10.15 -17.56
CA ASP A 227 -9.66 9.31 -17.73
C ASP A 227 -10.70 10.09 -18.55
N LEU A 228 -11.07 9.52 -19.66
CA LEU A 228 -12.20 9.96 -20.46
C LEU A 228 -13.38 9.03 -20.17
N MET A 229 -14.51 9.60 -19.77
CA MET A 229 -15.77 8.88 -19.65
C MET A 229 -16.56 9.11 -20.92
N VAL A 230 -16.92 8.03 -21.59
CA VAL A 230 -17.68 8.08 -22.85
C VAL A 230 -18.94 7.26 -22.68
N ASP A 231 -20.08 7.91 -22.86
CA ASP A 231 -21.36 7.21 -22.96
C ASP A 231 -21.42 6.48 -24.29
N VAL A 232 -21.58 5.17 -24.26
CA VAL A 232 -21.63 4.34 -25.44
C VAL A 232 -22.93 3.54 -25.47
N PRO A 233 -23.61 3.44 -26.62
CA PRO A 233 -24.80 2.60 -26.74
C PRO A 233 -24.41 1.11 -26.57
N ASP A 234 -25.31 0.32 -26.00
CA ASP A 234 -25.08 -1.10 -25.78
C ASP A 234 -25.43 -1.90 -27.03
N TYR A 235 -24.42 -2.12 -27.89
CA TYR A 235 -24.54 -3.05 -29.03
C TYR A 235 -23.22 -3.78 -29.29
N PRO A 236 -23.30 -4.99 -29.88
CA PRO A 236 -22.09 -5.76 -30.20
C PRO A 236 -21.15 -5.01 -31.14
N GLY A 237 -19.88 -4.78 -30.70
CA GLY A 237 -18.87 -4.13 -31.53
C GLY A 237 -18.53 -2.70 -31.14
N VAL A 238 -19.30 -2.03 -30.30
CA VAL A 238 -19.10 -0.61 -29.92
C VAL A 238 -17.69 -0.34 -29.34
N ILE A 239 -17.14 -1.27 -28.53
CA ILE A 239 -15.79 -1.14 -28.00
C ILE A 239 -14.76 -1.17 -29.15
N GLY A 240 -14.98 -2.05 -30.13
CA GLY A 240 -14.14 -2.16 -31.33
C GLY A 240 -14.14 -0.87 -32.12
N GLU A 241 -15.29 -0.23 -32.30
CA GLU A 241 -15.40 1.07 -33.01
C GLU A 241 -14.63 2.16 -32.26
N VAL A 242 -14.85 2.31 -30.94
CA VAL A 242 -14.15 3.32 -30.12
C VAL A 242 -12.65 3.09 -30.16
N THR A 243 -12.16 1.86 -30.00
CA THR A 243 -10.73 1.57 -30.03
C THR A 243 -10.11 1.74 -31.42
N THR A 244 -10.88 1.52 -32.48
CA THR A 244 -10.44 1.78 -33.87
C THR A 244 -10.25 3.27 -34.12
N ILE A 245 -11.20 4.10 -33.71
CA ILE A 245 -11.11 5.57 -33.82
C ILE A 245 -9.87 6.07 -33.08
N LEU A 246 -9.67 5.63 -31.86
CA LEU A 246 -8.50 6.02 -31.04
C LEU A 246 -7.17 5.57 -31.69
N GLY A 247 -7.15 4.37 -32.28
CA GLY A 247 -5.99 3.85 -33.03
C GLY A 247 -5.68 4.67 -34.29
N GLN A 248 -6.68 5.12 -35.04
CA GLN A 248 -6.52 6.00 -36.21
C GLN A 248 -5.90 7.34 -35.82
N GLU A 249 -6.29 7.89 -34.66
CA GLU A 249 -5.73 9.12 -34.10
C GLU A 249 -4.37 8.88 -33.38
N LYS A 250 -3.81 7.68 -33.45
CA LYS A 250 -2.53 7.28 -32.80
C LYS A 250 -2.53 7.50 -31.28
N LEU A 251 -3.70 7.42 -30.63
CA LEU A 251 -3.84 7.52 -29.18
C LEU A 251 -3.62 6.15 -28.56
N SER A 252 -2.62 6.06 -27.69
CA SER A 252 -2.30 4.81 -26.98
C SER A 252 -3.12 4.69 -25.70
N LEU A 253 -3.85 3.59 -25.57
CA LEU A 253 -4.66 3.28 -24.41
C LEU A 253 -3.81 2.61 -23.33
N MET A 254 -4.00 3.03 -22.07
CA MET A 254 -3.42 2.34 -20.91
C MET A 254 -4.42 1.38 -20.27
N LYS A 255 -5.69 1.78 -20.20
CA LYS A 255 -6.74 1.00 -19.56
C LYS A 255 -8.07 1.32 -20.23
N LEU A 256 -8.88 0.28 -20.33
CA LEU A 256 -10.27 0.37 -20.78
C LEU A 256 -11.13 -0.38 -19.77
N LYS A 257 -12.16 0.24 -19.27
CA LYS A 257 -13.08 -0.35 -18.29
C LYS A 257 -14.50 0.01 -18.67
N ILE A 258 -15.40 -0.99 -18.66
CA ILE A 258 -16.83 -0.74 -18.74
C ILE A 258 -17.30 -0.52 -17.30
N LEU A 259 -17.89 0.63 -17.01
CA LEU A 259 -18.58 0.89 -15.76
C LEU A 259 -19.97 0.30 -15.86
N GLU A 260 -20.48 -0.24 -14.74
CA GLU A 260 -21.76 -0.96 -14.68
C GLU A 260 -22.89 -0.19 -15.42
N THR A 261 -23.56 -0.89 -16.32
CA THR A 261 -24.79 -0.42 -16.95
C THR A 261 -25.97 -0.73 -16.04
N ARG A 262 -26.78 0.26 -15.68
CA ARG A 262 -28.14 0.02 -15.20
C ARG A 262 -29.03 -0.24 -16.41
N GLU A 263 -30.02 -1.10 -16.27
CA GLU A 263 -30.84 -1.66 -17.37
C GLU A 263 -31.50 -0.65 -18.33
N ASP A 264 -31.46 0.66 -18.05
CA ASP A 264 -32.07 1.73 -18.86
C ASP A 264 -31.05 2.81 -19.32
N ILE A 265 -29.75 2.61 -19.23
CA ILE A 265 -28.78 3.66 -19.52
C ILE A 265 -27.63 3.11 -20.38
N VAL A 266 -27.25 3.87 -21.40
CA VAL A 266 -26.03 3.80 -22.21
C VAL A 266 -24.84 3.39 -21.36
N GLY A 267 -24.06 2.39 -21.76
CA GLY A 267 -22.87 1.95 -21.03
C GLY A 267 -21.84 3.07 -20.96
N VAL A 268 -21.22 3.26 -19.81
CA VAL A 268 -20.10 4.22 -19.64
C VAL A 268 -18.80 3.50 -19.82
N LEU A 269 -18.01 3.92 -20.80
CA LEU A 269 -16.68 3.42 -21.06
C LEU A 269 -15.65 4.38 -20.47
N GLN A 270 -14.92 3.93 -19.46
CA GLN A 270 -13.78 4.64 -18.90
C GLN A 270 -12.52 4.29 -19.71
N ILE A 271 -11.91 5.28 -20.32
CA ILE A 271 -10.72 5.15 -21.17
C ILE A 271 -9.58 5.95 -20.54
N SER A 272 -8.50 5.28 -20.17
CA SER A 272 -7.32 5.93 -19.57
C SER A 272 -6.22 6.09 -20.61
N PHE A 273 -5.70 7.29 -20.75
CA PHE A 273 -4.61 7.66 -21.67
C PHE A 273 -3.35 8.02 -20.89
N LYS A 274 -2.18 7.71 -21.46
CA LYS A 274 -0.91 8.16 -20.92
C LYS A 274 -0.71 9.65 -21.22
N THR A 275 -0.34 10.47 -20.22
CA THR A 275 0.12 11.84 -20.50
C THR A 275 1.39 11.78 -21.34
N LYS A 276 1.47 12.56 -22.39
CA LYS A 276 2.77 12.86 -23.02
C LYS A 276 3.62 13.61 -22.00
N SER A 277 4.75 13.02 -21.63
CA SER A 277 5.83 13.68 -20.89
C SER A 277 6.46 14.78 -21.72
#